data_3a624f93b496fb32df405de0d5dd90d6
#
_entry.id   3a624f93b496fb32df405de0d5dd90d6
#
_cell.length_a   1.000
_cell.length_b   1.000
_cell.length_c   1.000
_cell.angle_alpha   90.00
_cell.angle_beta   90.00
_cell.angle_gamma   90.00
#
_symmetry.space_group_name_H-M   'P 1'
#
loop_
_entity.id
_entity.type
_entity.pdbx_description
1 polymer ?
#
loop_
_entity_poly.entity_id
_entity_poly.type
_entity_poly.pdbx_seq_one_letter_code
_entity_poly.pdbx_strand_id
1 'polypeptide(L)'
;MARHPYRRLRPAKSGFPEVGISEEGNIRSLHLGSDTIQSSMNLDHPSELVLSYSRAMMGWLLLAERLPQHITQIGLGGGSFARWIDTYLPDTRQTAVDINPQVIAIARNLFELPFEGEKFEIIEADGAEYIKVFRHNTDVILVDGFDGEQIIDTLVEEPFFRDCRNALSSDGIFVTNWWSGDKRYQRFIERLLSVFEGRVLELPAESHGNVAVMAFQSSPKEQNIDKLKKRADKLSNAYGLDFHRMLAGLKASNPNNGKHFYL
;
A
#
# COMPACT_ATOMS: atom_id res chain seq x y z
N MET A 1 27.20 -8.98 -1.44
CA MET A 1 26.04 -8.13 -1.84
C MET A 1 25.64 -8.51 -3.27
N ALA A 2 24.54 -9.20 -3.44
CA ALA A 2 23.99 -9.46 -4.77
C ALA A 2 23.45 -8.10 -5.30
N ARG A 3 23.98 -7.62 -6.42
CA ARG A 3 23.53 -6.37 -7.04
C ARG A 3 22.12 -6.58 -7.55
N HIS A 4 21.16 -5.79 -7.06
CA HIS A 4 19.77 -5.83 -7.51
C HIS A 4 19.72 -5.65 -9.04
N PRO A 5 19.01 -6.52 -9.80
CA PRO A 5 19.03 -6.50 -11.26
C PRO A 5 18.54 -5.18 -11.88
N TYR A 6 17.76 -4.40 -11.13
CA TYR A 6 17.17 -3.13 -11.58
C TYR A 6 18.09 -1.90 -11.55
N ARG A 7 19.26 -1.94 -10.97
CA ARG A 7 20.22 -0.82 -11.08
C ARG A 7 20.61 -0.43 -12.53
N ARG A 8 20.11 -1.17 -13.52
CA ARG A 8 20.36 -0.94 -14.95
C ARG A 8 19.12 -0.52 -15.76
N LEU A 9 17.96 -0.30 -15.13
CA LEU A 9 16.77 0.16 -15.86
C LEU A 9 16.89 1.65 -16.20
N ARG A 10 16.28 2.01 -17.32
CA ARG A 10 16.38 3.33 -17.96
C ARG A 10 15.98 4.45 -17.01
N PRO A 11 16.63 5.63 -17.08
CA PRO A 11 16.19 6.80 -16.33
C PRO A 11 14.75 7.16 -16.70
N ALA A 12 14.01 7.63 -15.69
CA ALA A 12 12.64 8.09 -15.84
C ALA A 12 12.53 9.20 -16.89
N LYS A 13 11.42 9.23 -17.63
CA LYS A 13 11.15 10.24 -18.66
C LYS A 13 11.08 11.64 -18.03
N SER A 14 11.67 12.65 -18.67
CA SER A 14 11.42 14.07 -18.37
C SER A 14 9.93 14.36 -18.57
N GLY A 15 9.21 14.86 -17.54
CA GLY A 15 7.80 15.24 -17.65
C GLY A 15 6.95 14.92 -16.43
N PHE A 16 7.56 14.72 -15.24
CA PHE A 16 6.80 14.55 -13.99
C PHE A 16 6.18 15.87 -13.51
N PRO A 17 5.03 15.80 -12.80
CA PRO A 17 4.47 16.96 -12.11
C PRO A 17 5.48 17.56 -11.14
N GLU A 18 5.42 18.88 -10.96
CA GLU A 18 6.22 19.57 -9.96
C GLU A 18 5.89 19.06 -8.56
N VAL A 19 6.90 18.80 -7.75
CA VAL A 19 6.71 18.34 -6.37
C VAL A 19 6.71 19.55 -5.44
N GLY A 20 5.56 19.78 -4.77
CA GLY A 20 5.38 20.83 -3.77
C GLY A 20 5.40 20.28 -2.35
N ILE A 21 5.78 21.14 -1.40
CA ILE A 21 5.72 20.86 0.05
C ILE A 21 4.95 21.97 0.73
N SER A 22 4.07 21.60 1.66
CA SER A 22 3.42 22.53 2.58
C SER A 22 3.59 22.07 4.03
N GLU A 23 3.51 23.01 4.95
CA GLU A 23 3.46 22.74 6.39
C GLU A 23 2.29 23.51 7.00
N GLU A 24 1.46 22.78 7.74
CA GLU A 24 0.36 23.37 8.52
C GLU A 24 0.40 22.78 9.92
N GLY A 25 0.70 23.64 10.90
CA GLY A 25 0.99 23.20 12.26
C GLY A 25 2.20 22.25 12.30
N ASN A 26 1.98 21.06 12.83
CA ASN A 26 2.99 19.98 12.88
C ASN A 26 2.86 18.96 11.75
N ILE A 27 2.08 19.25 10.69
CA ILE A 27 1.89 18.36 9.54
C ILE A 27 2.63 18.92 8.34
N ARG A 28 3.54 18.11 7.81
CA ARG A 28 4.21 18.33 6.53
C ARG A 28 3.54 17.49 5.46
N SER A 29 3.17 18.11 4.34
CA SER A 29 2.48 17.43 3.23
C SER A 29 3.23 17.56 1.92
N LEU A 30 3.16 16.52 1.09
CA LEU A 30 3.70 16.44 -0.25
C LEU A 30 2.56 16.57 -1.26
N HIS A 31 2.81 17.34 -2.32
CA HIS A 31 1.89 17.62 -3.42
C HIS A 31 2.54 17.29 -4.76
N LEU A 32 1.73 16.90 -5.77
CA LEU A 32 2.18 16.61 -7.13
C LEU A 32 1.35 17.42 -8.13
N GLY A 33 1.88 18.53 -8.59
CA GLY A 33 1.29 19.37 -9.66
C GLY A 33 -0.04 20.03 -9.32
N SER A 34 -0.58 19.85 -8.12
CA SER A 34 -1.83 20.44 -7.64
C SER A 34 -1.80 20.62 -6.12
N ASP A 35 -2.83 21.26 -5.55
CA ASP A 35 -2.98 21.41 -4.10
C ASP A 35 -3.42 20.11 -3.40
N THR A 36 -3.69 19.04 -4.15
CA THR A 36 -4.09 17.75 -3.58
C THR A 36 -2.95 17.15 -2.78
N ILE A 37 -3.24 16.78 -1.54
CA ILE A 37 -2.26 16.13 -0.65
C ILE A 37 -2.07 14.68 -1.08
N GLN A 38 -0.83 14.32 -1.43
CA GLN A 38 -0.44 12.97 -1.82
C GLN A 38 0.09 12.16 -0.63
N SER A 39 0.78 12.82 0.29
CA SER A 39 1.32 12.19 1.48
C SER A 39 1.46 13.22 2.59
N SER A 40 1.37 12.78 3.85
CA SER A 40 1.56 13.65 5.01
C SER A 40 2.36 12.97 6.10
N MET A 41 3.11 13.76 6.86
CA MET A 41 3.89 13.33 8.01
C MET A 41 3.61 14.26 9.18
N ASN A 42 3.33 13.68 10.34
CA ASN A 42 3.31 14.41 11.60
C ASN A 42 4.77 14.57 12.08
N LEU A 43 5.23 15.83 12.24
CA LEU A 43 6.61 16.15 12.62
C LEU A 43 6.94 15.72 14.06
N ASP A 44 5.92 15.66 14.95
CA ASP A 44 6.12 15.19 16.33
C ASP A 44 6.06 13.65 16.42
N HIS A 45 5.37 13.00 15.48
CA HIS A 45 5.16 11.56 15.42
C HIS A 45 5.34 11.04 13.98
N PRO A 46 6.58 10.98 13.43
CA PRO A 46 6.83 10.71 12.03
C PRO A 46 6.31 9.36 11.51
N SER A 47 6.20 8.35 12.38
CA SER A 47 5.65 7.04 12.05
C SER A 47 4.11 6.97 12.03
N GLU A 48 3.42 8.05 12.43
CA GLU A 48 1.96 8.09 12.39
C GLU A 48 1.44 8.09 10.94
N LEU A 49 0.41 7.27 10.67
CA LEU A 49 -0.32 7.29 9.40
C LEU A 49 -1.39 8.40 9.44
N VAL A 50 -1.01 9.61 9.00
CA VAL A 50 -1.85 10.81 9.08
C VAL A 50 -3.12 10.68 8.22
N LEU A 51 -2.97 10.21 6.98
CA LEU A 51 -4.07 10.11 6.01
C LEU A 51 -4.92 8.87 6.26
N SER A 52 -6.25 9.02 6.16
CA SER A 52 -7.19 7.93 6.44
C SER A 52 -7.03 6.72 5.52
N TYR A 53 -6.69 6.95 4.26
CA TYR A 53 -6.47 5.87 3.32
C TYR A 53 -5.24 5.01 3.69
N SER A 54 -4.17 5.64 4.16
CA SER A 54 -2.97 4.90 4.55
C SER A 54 -3.23 4.01 5.77
N ARG A 55 -4.09 4.45 6.71
CA ARG A 55 -4.57 3.60 7.79
C ARG A 55 -5.40 2.43 7.26
N ALA A 56 -6.36 2.69 6.35
CA ALA A 56 -7.20 1.65 5.76
C ALA A 56 -6.36 0.61 4.99
N MET A 57 -5.33 1.03 4.28
CA MET A 57 -4.41 0.11 3.61
C MET A 57 -3.74 -0.86 4.57
N MET A 58 -3.56 -0.54 5.86
CA MET A 58 -3.02 -1.48 6.85
C MET A 58 -4.04 -2.52 7.35
N GLY A 59 -5.28 -2.46 6.89
CA GLY A 59 -6.35 -3.42 7.21
C GLY A 59 -6.01 -4.87 6.84
N TRP A 60 -5.07 -5.11 5.92
CA TRP A 60 -4.58 -6.45 5.58
C TRP A 60 -4.03 -7.23 6.79
N LEU A 61 -3.53 -6.54 7.81
CA LEU A 61 -3.06 -7.18 9.05
C LEU A 61 -4.13 -8.00 9.77
N LEU A 62 -5.42 -7.66 9.60
CA LEU A 62 -6.52 -8.46 10.13
C LEU A 62 -6.57 -9.88 9.54
N LEU A 63 -6.13 -10.05 8.32
CA LEU A 63 -6.29 -11.27 7.53
C LEU A 63 -4.95 -11.99 7.26
N ALA A 64 -3.83 -11.34 7.52
CA ALA A 64 -2.51 -11.92 7.34
C ALA A 64 -2.29 -13.11 8.29
N GLU A 65 -1.77 -14.22 7.80
CA GLU A 65 -1.51 -15.42 8.62
C GLU A 65 -0.29 -15.26 9.52
N ARG A 66 0.67 -14.48 9.09
CA ARG A 66 1.93 -14.17 9.77
C ARG A 66 2.36 -12.74 9.47
N LEU A 67 3.30 -12.22 10.21
CA LEU A 67 3.97 -10.98 9.84
C LEU A 67 4.83 -11.21 8.59
N PRO A 68 4.87 -10.24 7.66
CA PRO A 68 5.63 -10.37 6.42
C PRO A 68 7.13 -10.32 6.68
N GLN A 69 7.90 -11.08 5.90
CA GLN A 69 9.35 -10.96 5.85
C GLN A 69 9.80 -9.89 4.85
N HIS A 70 8.98 -9.67 3.80
CA HIS A 70 9.26 -8.66 2.79
C HIS A 70 7.97 -7.97 2.33
N ILE A 71 8.02 -6.63 2.30
CA ILE A 71 6.99 -5.76 1.73
C ILE A 71 7.57 -4.98 0.56
N THR A 72 6.89 -5.04 -0.60
CA THR A 72 7.18 -4.18 -1.75
C THR A 72 6.16 -3.06 -1.81
N GLN A 73 6.63 -1.81 -1.85
CA GLN A 73 5.79 -0.62 -2.00
C GLN A 73 5.97 -0.07 -3.42
N ILE A 74 4.88 0.12 -4.16
CA ILE A 74 4.85 0.82 -5.44
C ILE A 74 4.19 2.17 -5.23
N GLY A 75 5.00 3.24 -5.34
CA GLY A 75 4.72 4.57 -4.85
C GLY A 75 5.33 4.79 -3.46
N LEU A 76 6.31 5.71 -3.38
CA LEU A 76 6.95 6.09 -2.12
C LEU A 76 6.21 7.26 -1.46
N GLY A 77 5.83 8.27 -2.25
CA GLY A 77 5.31 9.53 -1.73
C GLY A 77 6.24 10.13 -0.67
N GLY A 78 5.68 10.58 0.44
CA GLY A 78 6.45 11.01 1.62
C GLY A 78 6.90 9.86 2.52
N GLY A 79 6.79 8.59 2.12
CA GLY A 79 7.29 7.43 2.86
C GLY A 79 6.51 7.07 4.13
N SER A 80 5.21 7.35 4.18
CA SER A 80 4.37 7.06 5.34
C SER A 80 4.40 5.58 5.72
N PHE A 81 4.25 4.68 4.73
CA PHE A 81 4.33 3.24 4.98
C PHE A 81 5.73 2.81 5.39
N ALA A 82 6.78 3.36 4.77
CA ALA A 82 8.15 3.01 5.10
C ALA A 82 8.47 3.29 6.58
N ARG A 83 8.11 4.47 7.08
CA ARG A 83 8.30 4.84 8.50
C ARG A 83 7.45 3.97 9.44
N TRP A 84 6.18 3.74 9.08
CA TRP A 84 5.29 2.92 9.90
C TRP A 84 5.80 1.48 10.01
N ILE A 85 6.18 0.87 8.88
CA ILE A 85 6.69 -0.50 8.83
C ILE A 85 8.00 -0.62 9.60
N ASP A 86 8.93 0.32 9.43
CA ASP A 86 10.21 0.34 10.18
C ASP A 86 9.98 0.37 11.70
N THR A 87 9.00 1.15 12.16
CA THR A 87 8.68 1.29 13.58
C THR A 87 7.95 0.07 14.15
N TYR A 88 6.94 -0.44 13.44
CA TYR A 88 6.02 -1.43 13.99
C TYR A 88 6.27 -2.86 13.51
N LEU A 89 7.01 -3.04 12.42
CA LEU A 89 7.40 -4.33 11.85
C LEU A 89 8.93 -4.38 11.61
N PRO A 90 9.77 -4.19 12.66
CA PRO A 90 11.20 -3.93 12.50
C PRO A 90 12.00 -5.09 11.88
N ASP A 91 11.42 -6.30 11.83
CA ASP A 91 12.05 -7.46 11.20
C ASP A 91 11.67 -7.65 9.73
N THR A 92 10.77 -6.79 9.23
CA THR A 92 10.30 -6.83 7.85
C THR A 92 11.26 -6.05 6.93
N ARG A 93 11.73 -6.70 5.87
CA ARG A 93 12.46 -6.00 4.80
C ARG A 93 11.48 -5.23 3.93
N GLN A 94 11.87 -4.05 3.47
CA GLN A 94 11.06 -3.17 2.64
C GLN A 94 11.80 -2.78 1.37
N THR A 95 11.12 -2.83 0.24
CA THR A 95 11.59 -2.23 -1.01
C THR A 95 10.53 -1.23 -1.48
N ALA A 96 10.85 0.05 -1.51
CA ALA A 96 10.00 1.11 -2.05
C ALA A 96 10.42 1.42 -3.49
N VAL A 97 9.47 1.41 -4.41
CA VAL A 97 9.70 1.70 -5.82
C VAL A 97 8.94 2.96 -6.19
N ASP A 98 9.64 3.96 -6.69
CA ASP A 98 9.01 5.18 -7.21
C ASP A 98 9.66 5.57 -8.55
N ILE A 99 8.84 6.04 -9.48
CA ILE A 99 9.29 6.44 -10.80
C ILE A 99 9.82 7.88 -10.82
N ASN A 100 9.41 8.70 -9.84
CA ASN A 100 9.72 10.13 -9.82
C ASN A 100 10.95 10.42 -8.96
N PRO A 101 12.12 10.77 -9.57
CA PRO A 101 13.33 11.07 -8.81
C PRO A 101 13.20 12.30 -7.90
N GLN A 102 12.29 13.24 -8.20
CA GLN A 102 12.05 14.40 -7.34
C GLN A 102 11.32 13.99 -6.06
N VAL A 103 10.33 13.09 -6.15
CA VAL A 103 9.66 12.51 -4.98
C VAL A 103 10.67 11.80 -4.10
N ILE A 104 11.51 10.94 -4.67
CA ILE A 104 12.56 10.22 -3.95
C ILE A 104 13.52 11.18 -3.23
N ALA A 105 14.00 12.21 -3.94
CA ALA A 105 14.91 13.19 -3.38
C ALA A 105 14.28 13.98 -2.21
N ILE A 106 13.04 14.41 -2.37
CA ILE A 106 12.30 15.15 -1.35
C ILE A 106 11.98 14.25 -0.15
N ALA A 107 11.55 13.02 -0.37
CA ALA A 107 11.28 12.06 0.69
C ALA A 107 12.53 11.80 1.55
N ARG A 108 13.69 11.58 0.92
CA ARG A 108 14.99 11.41 1.60
C ARG A 108 15.40 12.59 2.45
N ASN A 109 15.13 13.81 1.99
CA ASN A 109 15.62 15.01 2.65
C ASN A 109 14.66 15.60 3.69
N LEU A 110 13.34 15.39 3.51
CA LEU A 110 12.32 16.11 4.27
C LEU A 110 11.33 15.22 5.02
N PHE A 111 11.28 13.91 4.79
CA PHE A 111 10.26 13.03 5.35
C PHE A 111 10.80 11.93 6.26
N GLU A 112 11.95 12.13 6.87
CA GLU A 112 12.48 11.24 7.92
C GLU A 112 12.38 9.75 7.59
N LEU A 113 12.78 9.37 6.37
CA LEU A 113 12.74 7.98 5.93
C LEU A 113 13.65 7.10 6.79
N PRO A 114 13.35 5.80 6.93
CA PRO A 114 14.27 4.84 7.50
C PRO A 114 15.63 4.87 6.80
N PHE A 115 16.67 4.46 7.50
CA PHE A 115 17.99 4.37 6.91
C PHE A 115 18.04 3.31 5.81
N GLU A 116 18.48 3.71 4.61
CA GLU A 116 18.64 2.78 3.48
C GLU A 116 19.80 1.80 3.75
N GLY A 117 19.51 0.51 3.64
CA GLY A 117 20.47 -0.57 3.93
C GLY A 117 19.87 -1.94 3.66
N GLU A 118 20.12 -2.90 4.54
CA GLU A 118 19.66 -4.29 4.36
C GLU A 118 18.14 -4.43 4.52
N LYS A 119 17.53 -3.59 5.38
CA LYS A 119 16.10 -3.68 5.71
C LYS A 119 15.21 -2.75 4.89
N PHE A 120 15.73 -1.65 4.40
CA PHE A 120 14.99 -0.69 3.59
C PHE A 120 15.82 -0.23 2.40
N GLU A 121 15.23 -0.29 1.20
CA GLU A 121 15.85 0.23 -0.01
C GLU A 121 14.83 1.00 -0.86
N ILE A 122 15.30 2.02 -1.59
CA ILE A 122 14.51 2.76 -2.55
C ILE A 122 15.05 2.47 -3.95
N ILE A 123 14.15 2.10 -4.86
CA ILE A 123 14.45 1.82 -6.25
C ILE A 123 13.76 2.88 -7.11
N GLU A 124 14.55 3.65 -7.87
CA GLU A 124 14.03 4.54 -8.92
C GLU A 124 13.69 3.70 -10.14
N ALA A 125 12.41 3.40 -10.34
CA ALA A 125 11.92 2.59 -11.47
C ALA A 125 10.41 2.76 -11.67
N ASP A 126 9.94 2.40 -12.87
CA ASP A 126 8.52 2.14 -13.11
C ASP A 126 8.09 0.89 -12.30
N GLY A 127 7.09 1.05 -11.42
CA GLY A 127 6.61 -0.02 -10.53
C GLY A 127 6.03 -1.21 -11.30
N ALA A 128 5.35 -0.97 -12.44
CA ALA A 128 4.83 -2.05 -13.28
C ALA A 128 5.96 -2.85 -13.95
N GLU A 129 7.01 -2.16 -14.41
CA GLU A 129 8.18 -2.84 -14.97
C GLU A 129 9.00 -3.56 -13.88
N TYR A 130 9.09 -2.95 -12.68
CA TYR A 130 9.79 -3.54 -11.56
C TYR A 130 9.20 -4.88 -11.14
N ILE A 131 7.87 -4.96 -10.97
CA ILE A 131 7.22 -6.16 -10.43
C ILE A 131 7.25 -7.35 -11.40
N LYS A 132 7.37 -7.12 -12.71
CA LYS A 132 7.36 -8.18 -13.74
C LYS A 132 8.43 -9.25 -13.56
N VAL A 133 9.57 -8.90 -12.96
CA VAL A 133 10.71 -9.83 -12.87
C VAL A 133 10.73 -10.64 -11.58
N PHE A 134 9.82 -10.36 -10.64
CA PHE A 134 9.76 -11.09 -9.38
C PHE A 134 8.81 -12.28 -9.48
N ARG A 135 9.15 -13.34 -8.72
CA ARG A 135 8.32 -14.55 -8.58
C ARG A 135 8.41 -15.01 -7.14
N HIS A 136 7.26 -15.06 -6.45
CA HIS A 136 7.14 -15.55 -5.07
C HIS A 136 8.16 -14.94 -4.08
N ASN A 137 8.45 -13.65 -4.22
CA ASN A 137 9.53 -12.98 -3.51
C ASN A 137 9.06 -11.93 -2.49
N THR A 138 7.77 -11.59 -2.46
CA THR A 138 7.23 -10.59 -1.52
C THR A 138 5.95 -11.11 -0.86
N ASP A 139 5.79 -10.79 0.42
CA ASP A 139 4.63 -11.23 1.19
C ASP A 139 3.48 -10.23 1.10
N VAL A 140 3.79 -8.95 0.96
CA VAL A 140 2.79 -7.89 0.78
C VAL A 140 3.26 -6.95 -0.31
N ILE A 141 2.36 -6.60 -1.23
CA ILE A 141 2.55 -5.53 -2.20
C ILE A 141 1.59 -4.41 -1.85
N LEU A 142 2.11 -3.23 -1.49
CA LEU A 142 1.33 -2.02 -1.28
C LEU A 142 1.45 -1.14 -2.53
N VAL A 143 0.33 -0.80 -3.17
CA VAL A 143 0.29 0.07 -4.35
C VAL A 143 -0.47 1.34 -4.03
N ASP A 144 0.24 2.46 -4.07
CA ASP A 144 -0.30 3.81 -3.89
C ASP A 144 0.26 4.70 -5.01
N GLY A 145 -0.25 4.48 -6.22
CA GLY A 145 0.26 5.07 -7.45
C GLY A 145 -0.69 6.07 -8.07
N PHE A 146 -0.53 7.35 -7.69
CA PHE A 146 -1.22 8.48 -8.28
C PHE A 146 -0.22 9.44 -8.94
N ASP A 147 -0.65 10.10 -10.02
CA ASP A 147 0.14 11.12 -10.72
C ASP A 147 -0.31 12.55 -10.39
N GLY A 148 -0.86 12.75 -9.21
CA GLY A 148 -1.44 13.99 -8.71
C GLY A 148 -2.95 13.87 -8.50
N GLU A 149 -3.73 13.65 -9.53
CA GLU A 149 -5.21 13.58 -9.42
C GLU A 149 -5.79 12.22 -9.84
N GLN A 150 -5.06 11.45 -10.64
CA GLN A 150 -5.55 10.21 -11.20
C GLN A 150 -4.66 9.03 -10.84
N ILE A 151 -5.28 7.87 -10.75
CA ILE A 151 -4.53 6.62 -10.66
C ILE A 151 -3.80 6.35 -11.98
N ILE A 152 -2.57 5.89 -11.89
CA ILE A 152 -1.74 5.56 -13.07
C ILE A 152 -2.35 4.37 -13.80
N ASP A 153 -2.70 4.54 -15.07
CA ASP A 153 -3.43 3.55 -15.86
C ASP A 153 -2.75 2.18 -15.90
N THR A 154 -1.42 2.14 -16.01
CA THR A 154 -0.67 0.87 -16.02
C THR A 154 -0.81 0.06 -14.73
N LEU A 155 -1.10 0.71 -13.60
CA LEU A 155 -1.25 0.08 -12.28
C LEU A 155 -2.68 -0.45 -12.01
N VAL A 156 -3.60 -0.30 -12.96
CA VAL A 156 -4.98 -0.82 -12.87
C VAL A 156 -5.33 -1.76 -14.02
N GLU A 157 -4.33 -2.16 -14.79
CA GLU A 157 -4.50 -3.11 -15.90
C GLU A 157 -4.31 -4.56 -15.45
N GLU A 158 -5.02 -5.48 -16.09
CA GLU A 158 -4.95 -6.91 -15.76
C GLU A 158 -3.53 -7.51 -15.84
N PRO A 159 -2.68 -7.15 -16.81
CA PRO A 159 -1.29 -7.62 -16.83
C PRO A 159 -0.50 -7.26 -15.56
N PHE A 160 -0.65 -6.04 -15.05
CA PHE A 160 -0.01 -5.62 -13.81
C PHE A 160 -0.49 -6.46 -12.60
N PHE A 161 -1.79 -6.70 -12.49
CA PHE A 161 -2.33 -7.54 -11.41
C PHE A 161 -1.81 -8.98 -11.50
N ARG A 162 -1.67 -9.54 -12.71
CA ARG A 162 -1.05 -10.88 -12.91
C ARG A 162 0.41 -10.89 -12.48
N ASP A 163 1.16 -9.86 -12.80
CA ASP A 163 2.57 -9.76 -12.39
C ASP A 163 2.70 -9.60 -10.87
N CYS A 164 1.84 -8.79 -10.24
CA CYS A 164 1.75 -8.71 -8.78
C CYS A 164 1.41 -10.06 -8.16
N ARG A 165 0.40 -10.77 -8.68
CA ARG A 165 0.03 -12.10 -8.20
C ARG A 165 1.19 -13.11 -8.32
N ASN A 166 1.95 -13.06 -9.41
CA ASN A 166 3.13 -13.91 -9.62
C ASN A 166 4.29 -13.57 -8.69
N ALA A 167 4.41 -12.31 -8.27
CA ALA A 167 5.45 -11.85 -7.36
C ALA A 167 5.16 -12.21 -5.90
N LEU A 168 3.89 -12.37 -5.52
CA LEU A 168 3.46 -12.72 -4.18
C LEU A 168 3.88 -14.13 -3.76
N SER A 169 4.27 -14.28 -2.50
CA SER A 169 4.41 -15.59 -1.84
C SER A 169 3.05 -16.30 -1.74
N SER A 170 3.03 -17.59 -1.39
CA SER A 170 1.81 -18.43 -1.40
C SER A 170 0.68 -17.93 -0.51
N ASP A 171 0.99 -17.19 0.54
CA ASP A 171 0.06 -16.55 1.48
C ASP A 171 0.09 -15.00 1.35
N GLY A 172 0.63 -14.51 0.23
CA GLY A 172 0.86 -13.09 0.00
C GLY A 172 -0.42 -12.28 -0.24
N ILE A 173 -0.33 -10.98 0.01
CA ILE A 173 -1.45 -10.05 -0.05
C ILE A 173 -1.07 -8.85 -0.94
N PHE A 174 -1.92 -8.56 -1.91
CA PHE A 174 -1.90 -7.34 -2.70
C PHE A 174 -2.84 -6.32 -2.05
N VAL A 175 -2.40 -5.07 -1.89
CA VAL A 175 -3.19 -3.97 -1.34
C VAL A 175 -3.01 -2.74 -2.21
N THR A 176 -4.10 -2.10 -2.60
CA THR A 176 -4.05 -0.87 -3.39
C THR A 176 -5.03 0.17 -2.88
N ASN A 177 -4.69 1.44 -3.08
CA ASN A 177 -5.54 2.58 -2.78
C ASN A 177 -6.26 3.04 -4.06
N TRP A 178 -7.59 3.10 -4.05
CA TRP A 178 -8.40 3.62 -5.15
C TRP A 178 -9.41 4.65 -4.64
N TRP A 179 -9.80 5.56 -5.52
CA TRP A 179 -10.88 6.49 -5.24
C TRP A 179 -12.21 5.96 -5.80
N SER A 180 -13.20 5.77 -4.93
CA SER A 180 -14.50 5.22 -5.30
C SER A 180 -15.32 6.11 -6.25
N GLY A 181 -14.96 7.40 -6.37
CA GLY A 181 -15.56 8.33 -7.33
C GLY A 181 -15.04 8.20 -8.77
N ASP A 182 -13.99 7.40 -9.03
CA ASP A 182 -13.52 7.13 -10.38
C ASP A 182 -14.58 6.32 -11.15
N LYS A 183 -14.99 6.82 -12.32
CA LYS A 183 -15.98 6.14 -13.17
C LYS A 183 -15.54 4.73 -13.61
N ARG A 184 -14.24 4.45 -13.56
CA ARG A 184 -13.63 3.17 -13.93
C ARG A 184 -13.51 2.21 -12.74
N TYR A 185 -13.83 2.65 -11.52
CA TYR A 185 -13.64 1.89 -10.28
C TYR A 185 -14.16 0.45 -10.37
N GLN A 186 -15.41 0.28 -10.80
CA GLN A 186 -16.04 -1.04 -10.96
C GLN A 186 -15.25 -1.95 -11.92
N ARG A 187 -14.73 -1.40 -13.00
CA ARG A 187 -13.89 -2.15 -13.96
C ARG A 187 -12.56 -2.58 -13.35
N PHE A 188 -11.98 -1.76 -12.46
CA PHE A 188 -10.76 -2.14 -11.74
C PHE A 188 -11.02 -3.32 -10.80
N ILE A 189 -12.12 -3.27 -10.04
CA ILE A 189 -12.56 -4.38 -9.17
C ILE A 189 -12.78 -5.66 -9.98
N GLU A 190 -13.49 -5.60 -11.12
CA GLU A 190 -13.75 -6.77 -11.98
C GLU A 190 -12.46 -7.43 -12.48
N ARG A 191 -11.47 -6.62 -12.90
CA ARG A 191 -10.15 -7.12 -13.32
C ARG A 191 -9.43 -7.81 -12.16
N LEU A 192 -9.44 -7.19 -10.99
CA LEU A 192 -8.77 -7.73 -9.82
C LEU A 192 -9.42 -9.03 -9.35
N LEU A 193 -10.77 -9.09 -9.31
CA LEU A 193 -11.55 -10.30 -9.02
C LEU A 193 -11.21 -11.43 -9.99
N SER A 194 -11.08 -11.12 -11.29
CA SER A 194 -10.69 -12.10 -12.32
C SER A 194 -9.30 -12.68 -12.04
N VAL A 195 -8.30 -11.82 -11.76
CA VAL A 195 -6.93 -12.24 -11.56
C VAL A 195 -6.75 -13.01 -10.25
N PHE A 196 -7.41 -12.57 -9.16
CA PHE A 196 -7.29 -13.19 -7.83
C PHE A 196 -8.42 -14.17 -7.52
N GLU A 197 -9.19 -14.62 -8.55
CA GLU A 197 -10.17 -15.69 -8.44
C GLU A 197 -11.24 -15.42 -7.37
N GLY A 198 -11.70 -14.17 -7.29
CA GLY A 198 -12.73 -13.73 -6.34
C GLY A 198 -12.21 -13.40 -4.93
N ARG A 199 -10.94 -13.63 -4.63
CA ARG A 199 -10.36 -13.38 -3.30
C ARG A 199 -9.99 -11.91 -3.11
N VAL A 200 -11.00 -11.05 -3.10
CA VAL A 200 -10.85 -9.58 -2.98
C VAL A 200 -11.76 -9.04 -1.89
N LEU A 201 -11.26 -8.11 -1.10
CA LEU A 201 -12.02 -7.35 -0.12
C LEU A 201 -11.79 -5.85 -0.29
N GLU A 202 -12.83 -5.08 -0.06
CA GLU A 202 -12.84 -3.62 -0.08
C GLU A 202 -12.98 -3.07 1.33
N LEU A 203 -12.13 -2.13 1.72
CA LEU A 203 -12.19 -1.40 2.97
C LEU A 203 -12.22 0.11 2.69
N PRO A 204 -13.41 0.75 2.75
CA PRO A 204 -13.50 2.20 2.64
C PRO A 204 -12.69 2.90 3.73
N ALA A 205 -11.94 3.92 3.33
CA ALA A 205 -11.26 4.80 4.27
C ALA A 205 -12.28 5.69 5.01
N GLU A 206 -11.86 6.27 6.13
CA GLU A 206 -12.73 7.09 6.98
C GLU A 206 -13.24 8.37 6.31
N SER A 207 -12.50 8.85 5.31
CA SER A 207 -12.78 10.11 4.63
C SER A 207 -12.31 10.09 3.17
N HIS A 208 -12.75 11.09 2.39
CA HIS A 208 -12.31 11.41 1.02
C HIS A 208 -12.66 10.36 -0.07
N GLY A 209 -13.44 9.33 0.25
CA GLY A 209 -13.89 8.35 -0.74
C GLY A 209 -12.83 7.37 -1.22
N ASN A 210 -11.67 7.32 -0.57
CA ASN A 210 -10.66 6.30 -0.84
C ASN A 210 -11.11 4.93 -0.32
N VAL A 211 -10.70 3.88 -1.02
CA VAL A 211 -10.95 2.48 -0.66
C VAL A 211 -9.64 1.73 -0.74
N ALA A 212 -9.25 1.10 0.35
CA ALA A 212 -8.18 0.11 0.34
C ALA A 212 -8.75 -1.21 -0.20
N VAL A 213 -8.26 -1.66 -1.35
CA VAL A 213 -8.68 -2.93 -1.96
C VAL A 213 -7.58 -3.96 -1.71
N MET A 214 -7.95 -5.08 -1.11
CA MET A 214 -7.04 -6.17 -0.74
C MET A 214 -7.36 -7.41 -1.56
N ALA A 215 -6.35 -8.02 -2.17
CA ALA A 215 -6.50 -9.26 -2.90
C ALA A 215 -5.49 -10.31 -2.40
N PHE A 216 -5.91 -11.56 -2.31
CA PHE A 216 -5.18 -12.63 -1.63
C PHE A 216 -4.72 -13.70 -2.60
N GLN A 217 -3.44 -14.08 -2.52
CA GLN A 217 -2.88 -15.18 -3.33
C GLN A 217 -3.57 -16.51 -3.02
N SER A 218 -3.87 -16.77 -1.75
CA SER A 218 -4.72 -17.85 -1.27
C SER A 218 -5.75 -17.31 -0.29
N SER A 219 -6.89 -18.00 -0.14
CA SER A 219 -7.90 -17.58 0.84
C SER A 219 -7.31 -17.57 2.24
N PRO A 220 -7.47 -16.46 3.01
CA PRO A 220 -7.03 -16.40 4.40
C PRO A 220 -7.64 -17.53 5.22
N LYS A 221 -6.84 -18.17 6.07
CA LYS A 221 -7.31 -19.27 6.93
C LYS A 221 -8.35 -18.82 7.93
N GLU A 222 -8.20 -17.59 8.43
CA GLU A 222 -9.14 -17.04 9.39
C GLU A 222 -10.08 -16.04 8.72
N GLN A 223 -11.33 -16.45 8.56
CA GLN A 223 -12.40 -15.64 7.98
C GLN A 223 -13.56 -15.46 8.98
N ASN A 224 -13.45 -16.07 10.17
CA ASN A 224 -14.47 -15.95 11.20
C ASN A 224 -14.42 -14.58 11.87
N ILE A 225 -15.51 -13.82 11.77
CA ILE A 225 -15.60 -12.42 12.21
C ILE A 225 -15.39 -12.30 13.74
N ASP A 226 -15.86 -13.26 14.55
CA ASP A 226 -15.66 -13.18 15.99
C ASP A 226 -14.22 -13.46 16.41
N LYS A 227 -13.49 -14.30 15.66
CA LYS A 227 -12.06 -14.47 15.86
C LYS A 227 -11.29 -13.23 15.37
N LEU A 228 -11.70 -12.64 14.27
CA LEU A 228 -11.11 -11.39 13.76
C LEU A 228 -11.33 -10.22 14.72
N LYS A 229 -12.45 -10.15 15.47
CA LYS A 229 -12.63 -9.17 16.55
C LYS A 229 -11.56 -9.31 17.65
N LYS A 230 -11.30 -10.55 18.11
CA LYS A 230 -10.25 -10.80 19.11
C LYS A 230 -8.85 -10.46 18.57
N ARG A 231 -8.65 -10.63 17.26
CA ARG A 231 -7.41 -10.22 16.60
C ARG A 231 -7.33 -8.69 16.52
N ALA A 232 -8.44 -8.00 16.22
CA ALA A 232 -8.51 -6.54 16.19
C ALA A 232 -8.10 -5.93 17.53
N ASP A 233 -8.53 -6.50 18.68
CA ASP A 233 -8.08 -6.07 20.02
C ASP A 233 -6.54 -6.06 20.12
N LYS A 234 -5.92 -7.18 19.72
CA LYS A 234 -4.46 -7.34 19.79
C LYS A 234 -3.73 -6.36 18.87
N LEU A 235 -4.22 -6.23 17.61
CA LEU A 235 -3.60 -5.36 16.62
C LEU A 235 -3.76 -3.89 16.97
N SER A 236 -4.93 -3.47 17.49
CA SER A 236 -5.16 -2.08 17.93
C SER A 236 -4.22 -1.69 19.07
N ASN A 237 -4.03 -2.58 20.03
CA ASN A 237 -3.09 -2.35 21.14
C ASN A 237 -1.62 -2.33 20.69
N ALA A 238 -1.26 -3.17 19.70
CA ALA A 238 0.12 -3.27 19.22
C ALA A 238 0.51 -2.11 18.28
N TYR A 239 -0.41 -1.65 17.44
CA TYR A 239 -0.09 -0.77 16.33
C TYR A 239 -0.73 0.61 16.41
N GLY A 240 -1.59 0.86 17.40
CA GLY A 240 -2.24 2.17 17.59
C GLY A 240 -3.27 2.54 16.51
N LEU A 241 -3.69 1.57 15.66
CA LEU A 241 -4.71 1.76 14.64
C LEU A 241 -6.05 1.16 15.08
N ASP A 242 -7.16 1.75 14.64
CA ASP A 242 -8.51 1.25 14.97
C ASP A 242 -8.91 0.06 14.08
N PHE A 243 -8.39 -1.13 14.40
CA PHE A 243 -8.73 -2.36 13.69
C PHE A 243 -10.16 -2.82 13.90
N HIS A 244 -10.84 -2.38 14.96
CA HIS A 244 -12.28 -2.65 15.13
C HIS A 244 -13.12 -1.91 14.10
N ARG A 245 -12.80 -0.66 13.86
CA ARG A 245 -13.44 0.13 12.80
C ARG A 245 -13.14 -0.44 11.42
N MET A 246 -11.89 -0.85 11.17
CA MET A 246 -11.52 -1.52 9.91
C MET A 246 -12.32 -2.81 9.71
N LEU A 247 -12.45 -3.65 10.73
CA LEU A 247 -13.25 -4.88 10.66
C LEU A 247 -14.74 -4.59 10.43
N ALA A 248 -15.29 -3.55 11.05
CA ALA A 248 -16.66 -3.11 10.81
C ALA A 248 -16.85 -2.65 9.36
N GLY A 249 -15.89 -1.87 8.82
CA GLY A 249 -15.87 -1.44 7.42
C GLY A 249 -15.81 -2.62 6.45
N LEU A 250 -14.90 -3.57 6.69
CA LEU A 250 -14.81 -4.81 5.90
C LEU A 250 -16.13 -5.58 5.90
N LYS A 251 -16.76 -5.75 7.06
CA LYS A 251 -18.04 -6.44 7.17
C LYS A 251 -19.16 -5.75 6.43
N ALA A 252 -19.18 -4.42 6.42
CA ALA A 252 -20.22 -3.64 5.75
C ALA A 252 -20.07 -3.64 4.22
N SER A 253 -18.84 -3.71 3.70
CA SER A 253 -18.54 -3.53 2.28
C SER A 253 -18.37 -4.83 1.50
N ASN A 254 -18.29 -5.98 2.17
CA ASN A 254 -17.98 -7.24 1.51
C ASN A 254 -19.01 -8.33 1.79
N PRO A 255 -19.20 -9.29 0.86
CA PRO A 255 -20.10 -10.43 1.06
C PRO A 255 -19.69 -11.25 2.30
N ASN A 256 -20.64 -11.48 3.19
CA ASN A 256 -20.47 -12.31 4.37
C ASN A 256 -21.82 -12.85 4.86
N ASN A 257 -21.81 -13.89 5.69
CA ASN A 257 -23.02 -14.45 6.31
C ASN A 257 -23.22 -13.98 7.77
N GLY A 258 -22.59 -12.89 8.18
CA GLY A 258 -22.58 -12.38 9.54
C GLY A 258 -21.55 -13.05 10.46
N LYS A 259 -21.04 -14.23 10.10
CA LYS A 259 -20.02 -14.99 10.84
C LYS A 259 -18.71 -15.16 10.07
N HIS A 260 -18.76 -15.27 8.75
CA HIS A 260 -17.59 -15.49 7.90
C HIS A 260 -17.66 -14.62 6.65
N PHE A 261 -16.50 -14.12 6.20
CA PHE A 261 -16.36 -13.58 4.85
C PHE A 261 -16.43 -14.70 3.81
N TYR A 262 -16.80 -14.35 2.60
CA TYR A 262 -16.72 -15.23 1.42
C TYR A 262 -15.49 -14.81 0.59
N LEU A 263 -14.40 -15.61 0.64
CA LEU A 263 -13.12 -15.40 -0.05
C LEU A 263 -12.63 -16.70 -0.70
#